data_a3aaf59ad0b40e32d8424b8aedd0161c
#
_entry.id   a3aaf59ad0b40e32d8424b8aedd0161c
#
_cell.length_a   1.000
_cell.length_b   1.000
_cell.length_c   1.000
_cell.angle_alpha   90.00
_cell.angle_beta   90.00
_cell.angle_gamma   90.00
#
_symmetry.space_group_name_H-M   'P 1'
#
loop_
_entity.id
_entity.type
_entity.pdbx_description
1 polymer ?
#
loop_
_entity_poly.entity_id
_entity_poly.type
_entity_poly.pdbx_seq_one_letter_code
_entity_poly.pdbx_strand_id
1 'polypeptide(L)'
;MVTAPTLGSCGVLSSVLYKYYKKGFELSDLADGLAVAGLFGNLIKTNASISGAVGGCQAEIGSATAMASAFASYLEKLPAKSIEYAAEIAIEHNLGLTCDPVGGYVQVPCIERNGIGALRAIDSMLYAKYLSHIKDNIVSFDMIVETMKYTGQKIAMELRETSLGGLAEVVPCKKPEGC
;
A
#
# COMPACT_ATOMS: atom_id res chain seq x y z
N MET A 1 16.00 -11.02 -0.28
CA MET A 1 14.53 -11.01 -0.40
C MET A 1 14.02 -9.80 0.34
N VAL A 2 13.12 -9.04 -0.25
CA VAL A 2 12.55 -7.81 0.36
C VAL A 2 11.04 -8.01 0.50
N THR A 3 10.50 -7.65 1.66
CA THR A 3 9.04 -7.62 1.91
C THR A 3 8.67 -6.25 2.49
N ALA A 4 7.56 -5.64 2.01
CA ALA A 4 7.13 -4.33 2.50
C ALA A 4 5.63 -4.05 2.17
N PRO A 5 4.66 -4.48 3.00
CA PRO A 5 4.78 -5.43 4.12
C PRO A 5 4.86 -6.88 3.68
N THR A 6 4.45 -7.22 2.45
CA THR A 6 4.48 -8.56 1.86
C THR A 6 5.45 -8.61 0.68
N LEU A 7 5.71 -9.82 0.16
CA LEU A 7 6.53 -10.00 -1.03
C LEU A 7 5.82 -9.42 -2.27
N GLY A 8 4.50 -9.64 -2.38
CA GLY A 8 3.71 -9.20 -3.54
C GLY A 8 3.55 -7.68 -3.65
N SER A 9 3.77 -6.94 -2.57
CA SER A 9 3.68 -5.47 -2.54
C SER A 9 5.03 -4.77 -2.32
N CYS A 10 6.14 -5.51 -2.33
CA CYS A 10 7.46 -4.96 -2.01
C CYS A 10 7.93 -3.87 -2.99
N GLY A 11 7.41 -3.87 -4.21
CA GLY A 11 7.73 -2.88 -5.23
C GLY A 11 7.30 -1.45 -4.89
N VAL A 12 6.26 -1.28 -4.07
CA VAL A 12 5.75 0.04 -3.70
C VAL A 12 6.79 0.83 -2.90
N LEU A 13 7.14 0.34 -1.70
CA LEU A 13 8.06 1.05 -0.81
C LEU A 13 9.48 1.11 -1.40
N SER A 14 9.94 0.03 -2.03
CA SER A 14 11.30 -0.02 -2.61
C SER A 14 11.47 0.97 -3.76
N SER A 15 10.46 1.19 -4.58
CA SER A 15 10.50 2.19 -5.66
C SER A 15 10.56 3.62 -5.11
N VAL A 16 9.78 3.92 -4.07
CA VAL A 16 9.80 5.23 -3.41
C VAL A 16 11.15 5.44 -2.71
N LEU A 17 11.67 4.44 -1.99
CA LEU A 17 13.00 4.50 -1.38
C LEU A 17 14.08 4.78 -2.45
N TYR A 18 14.06 4.04 -3.55
CA TYR A 18 15.02 4.23 -4.64
C TYR A 18 14.97 5.65 -5.23
N LYS A 19 13.77 6.22 -5.38
CA LYS A 19 13.59 7.61 -5.81
C LYS A 19 14.32 8.60 -4.88
N TYR A 20 14.16 8.45 -3.55
CA TYR A 20 14.82 9.33 -2.58
C TYR A 20 16.33 9.08 -2.50
N TYR A 21 16.77 7.83 -2.62
CA TYR A 21 18.18 7.50 -2.76
C TYR A 21 18.79 8.21 -3.99
N LYS A 22 18.13 8.15 -5.14
CA LYS A 22 18.59 8.84 -6.37
C LYS A 22 18.56 10.36 -6.27
N LYS A 23 17.77 10.93 -5.36
CA LYS A 23 17.79 12.36 -5.04
C LYS A 23 18.97 12.77 -4.14
N GLY A 24 19.78 11.84 -3.67
CA GLY A 24 20.94 12.10 -2.83
C GLY A 24 20.67 12.20 -1.33
N PHE A 25 19.58 11.60 -0.85
CA PHE A 25 19.35 11.49 0.59
C PHE A 25 20.36 10.55 1.24
N GLU A 26 20.85 10.90 2.44
CA GLU A 26 21.79 10.11 3.21
C GLU A 26 21.18 8.76 3.64
N LEU A 27 22.01 7.72 3.73
CA LEU A 27 21.54 6.38 4.11
C LEU A 27 20.90 6.35 5.52
N SER A 28 21.38 7.19 6.44
CA SER A 28 20.79 7.36 7.77
C SER A 28 19.36 7.88 7.70
N ASP A 29 19.11 8.93 6.91
CA ASP A 29 17.77 9.50 6.71
C ASP A 29 16.82 8.45 6.09
N LEU A 30 17.33 7.68 5.11
CA LEU A 30 16.55 6.62 4.48
C LEU A 30 16.22 5.49 5.48
N ALA A 31 17.16 5.14 6.37
CA ALA A 31 16.93 4.14 7.42
C ALA A 31 15.88 4.60 8.42
N ASP A 32 15.94 5.85 8.87
CA ASP A 32 14.94 6.44 9.75
C ASP A 32 13.56 6.48 9.09
N GLY A 33 13.50 6.86 7.80
CA GLY A 33 12.26 6.80 7.02
C GLY A 33 11.69 5.39 6.93
N LEU A 34 12.54 4.37 6.75
CA LEU A 34 12.12 2.96 6.77
C LEU A 34 11.58 2.53 8.14
N ALA A 35 12.15 3.04 9.24
CA ALA A 35 11.63 2.77 10.59
C ALA A 35 10.21 3.35 10.75
N VAL A 36 9.96 4.57 10.24
CA VAL A 36 8.62 5.17 10.21
C VAL A 36 7.67 4.31 9.36
N ALA A 37 8.07 3.90 8.14
CA ALA A 37 7.26 3.00 7.31
C ALA A 37 6.93 1.69 8.05
N GLY A 38 7.92 1.10 8.73
CA GLY A 38 7.76 -0.12 9.52
C GLY A 38 6.77 0.03 10.67
N LEU A 39 6.74 1.19 11.33
CA LEU A 39 5.75 1.51 12.35
C LEU A 39 4.32 1.43 11.79
N PHE A 40 4.04 2.13 10.68
CA PHE A 40 2.72 2.11 10.04
C PHE A 40 2.34 0.69 9.57
N GLY A 41 3.26 -0.06 8.97
CA GLY A 41 3.04 -1.45 8.59
C GLY A 41 2.68 -2.35 9.78
N ASN A 42 3.34 -2.17 10.93
CA ASN A 42 3.04 -2.92 12.15
C ASN A 42 1.68 -2.54 12.75
N LEU A 43 1.32 -1.25 12.75
CA LEU A 43 0.00 -0.80 13.20
C LEU A 43 -1.12 -1.42 12.36
N ILE A 44 -0.97 -1.43 11.03
CA ILE A 44 -1.94 -2.07 10.12
C ILE A 44 -2.01 -3.58 10.38
N LYS A 45 -0.85 -4.25 10.47
CA LYS A 45 -0.78 -5.70 10.71
C LYS A 45 -1.48 -6.10 12.01
N THR A 46 -1.30 -5.30 13.07
CA THR A 46 -1.85 -5.60 14.39
C THR A 46 -3.35 -5.38 14.46
N ASN A 47 -3.86 -4.31 13.85
CA ASN A 47 -5.25 -3.88 13.99
C ASN A 47 -6.17 -4.37 12.86
N ALA A 48 -5.59 -4.74 11.69
CA ALA A 48 -6.34 -5.27 10.55
C ALA A 48 -5.66 -6.52 9.97
N SER A 49 -5.17 -6.43 8.74
CA SER A 49 -4.40 -7.47 8.05
C SER A 49 -3.55 -6.83 6.96
N ILE A 50 -2.44 -7.50 6.62
CA ILE A 50 -1.59 -7.17 5.47
C ILE A 50 -1.69 -8.22 4.36
N SER A 51 -2.58 -9.21 4.49
CA SER A 51 -2.70 -10.34 3.58
C SER A 51 -3.81 -10.15 2.55
N GLY A 52 -3.49 -10.34 1.27
CA GLY A 52 -4.46 -10.35 0.18
C GLY A 52 -5.53 -11.44 0.34
N ALA A 53 -5.15 -12.60 0.88
CA ALA A 53 -6.07 -13.72 1.14
C ALA A 53 -7.09 -13.41 2.25
N VAL A 54 -6.77 -12.49 3.17
CA VAL A 54 -7.66 -12.10 4.27
C VAL A 54 -8.51 -10.88 3.90
N GLY A 55 -7.89 -9.86 3.32
CA GLY A 55 -8.52 -8.56 3.12
C GLY A 55 -8.53 -8.05 1.69
N GLY A 56 -8.17 -8.85 0.69
CA GLY A 56 -7.99 -8.38 -0.68
C GLY A 56 -6.69 -7.58 -0.84
N CYS A 57 -6.46 -7.08 -2.05
CA CYS A 57 -5.25 -6.30 -2.36
C CYS A 57 -5.20 -4.95 -1.63
N GLN A 58 -6.32 -4.44 -1.13
CA GLN A 58 -6.34 -3.27 -0.24
C GLN A 58 -5.45 -3.48 1.00
N ALA A 59 -5.47 -4.70 1.58
CA ALA A 59 -4.65 -5.06 2.72
C ALA A 59 -3.16 -5.14 2.37
N GLU A 60 -2.83 -5.54 1.16
CA GLU A 60 -1.46 -5.72 0.70
C GLU A 60 -0.89 -4.44 0.07
N ILE A 61 -1.45 -3.99 -1.05
CA ILE A 61 -1.02 -2.79 -1.77
C ILE A 61 -1.39 -1.51 -1.00
N GLY A 62 -2.57 -1.46 -0.38
CA GLY A 62 -2.97 -0.31 0.44
C GLY A 62 -2.02 -0.10 1.62
N SER A 63 -1.65 -1.17 2.33
CA SER A 63 -0.67 -1.11 3.42
C SER A 63 0.72 -0.67 2.93
N ALA A 64 1.18 -1.23 1.81
CA ALA A 64 2.46 -0.83 1.22
C ALA A 64 2.48 0.64 0.77
N THR A 65 1.36 1.12 0.22
CA THR A 65 1.19 2.51 -0.19
C THR A 65 1.21 3.46 1.02
N ALA A 66 0.54 3.09 2.13
CA ALA A 66 0.58 3.85 3.37
C ALA A 66 1.99 3.90 3.98
N MET A 67 2.69 2.77 4.02
CA MET A 67 4.09 2.69 4.47
C MET A 67 4.99 3.60 3.63
N ALA A 68 4.86 3.56 2.31
CA ALA A 68 5.66 4.37 1.39
C ALA A 68 5.31 5.87 1.46
N SER A 69 4.03 6.19 1.71
CA SER A 69 3.57 7.57 1.92
C SER A 69 4.14 8.15 3.22
N ALA A 70 4.09 7.37 4.31
CA ALA A 70 4.69 7.76 5.59
C ALA A 70 6.21 7.94 5.49
N PHE A 71 6.91 7.02 4.80
CA PHE A 71 8.33 7.15 4.47
C PHE A 71 8.64 8.46 3.76
N ALA A 72 7.93 8.73 2.66
CA ALA A 72 8.15 9.94 1.87
C ALA A 72 7.85 11.21 2.68
N SER A 73 6.76 11.21 3.47
CA SER A 73 6.37 12.32 4.33
C SER A 73 7.43 12.63 5.40
N TYR A 74 8.02 11.59 6.00
CA TYR A 74 9.11 11.75 6.96
C TYR A 74 10.34 12.42 6.30
N LEU A 75 10.75 11.95 5.14
CA LEU A 75 11.90 12.52 4.41
C LEU A 75 11.66 13.96 3.95
N GLU A 76 10.42 14.31 3.64
CA GLU A 76 10.00 15.69 3.34
C GLU A 76 9.80 16.55 4.60
N LYS A 77 10.16 16.01 5.79
CA LYS A 77 10.13 16.69 7.10
C LYS A 77 8.71 17.19 7.48
N LEU A 78 7.67 16.44 7.11
CA LEU A 78 6.32 16.79 7.51
C LEU A 78 6.09 16.51 9.00
N PRO A 79 5.22 17.28 9.67
CA PRO A 79 4.85 17.01 11.06
C PRO A 79 4.10 15.68 11.18
N ALA A 80 4.16 15.04 12.36
CA ALA A 80 3.56 13.72 12.61
C ALA A 80 2.09 13.61 12.16
N LYS A 81 1.27 14.65 12.44
CA LYS A 81 -0.14 14.71 11.99
C LYS A 81 -0.27 14.63 10.47
N SER A 82 0.64 15.25 9.71
CA SER A 82 0.61 15.20 8.24
C SER A 82 1.15 13.87 7.71
N ILE A 83 2.09 13.22 8.42
CA ILE A 83 2.54 11.86 8.08
C ILE A 83 1.40 10.86 8.26
N GLU A 84 0.68 10.96 9.39
CA GLU A 84 -0.51 10.14 9.65
C GLU A 84 -1.57 10.35 8.57
N TYR A 85 -1.87 11.60 8.22
CA TYR A 85 -2.85 11.95 7.19
C TYR A 85 -2.44 11.40 5.80
N ALA A 86 -1.17 11.49 5.43
CA ALA A 86 -0.69 10.93 4.17
C ALA A 86 -0.87 9.40 4.12
N ALA A 87 -0.62 8.70 5.23
CA ALA A 87 -0.81 7.26 5.32
C ALA A 87 -2.30 6.87 5.31
N GLU A 88 -3.16 7.67 5.93
CA GLU A 88 -4.61 7.51 5.90
C GLU A 88 -5.15 7.59 4.48
N ILE A 89 -4.86 8.69 3.75
CA ILE A 89 -5.28 8.89 2.35
C ILE A 89 -4.82 7.74 1.47
N ALA A 90 -3.60 7.24 1.70
CA ALA A 90 -3.06 6.13 0.94
C ALA A 90 -3.88 4.84 1.09
N ILE A 91 -4.41 4.56 2.29
CA ILE A 91 -5.32 3.42 2.51
C ILE A 91 -6.68 3.72 1.89
N GLU A 92 -7.25 4.91 2.14
CA GLU A 92 -8.57 5.31 1.67
C GLU A 92 -8.75 5.05 0.17
N HIS A 93 -7.76 5.44 -0.63
CA HIS A 93 -7.78 5.27 -2.09
C HIS A 93 -7.53 3.84 -2.58
N ASN A 94 -7.24 2.92 -1.68
CA ASN A 94 -7.10 1.50 -1.98
C ASN A 94 -8.25 0.65 -1.40
N LEU A 95 -9.22 1.25 -0.68
CA LEU A 95 -10.35 0.51 -0.13
C LEU A 95 -11.14 -0.21 -1.23
N GLY A 96 -11.49 -1.46 -0.95
CA GLY A 96 -12.24 -2.31 -1.87
C GLY A 96 -11.39 -2.97 -2.98
N LEU A 97 -10.08 -2.74 -3.04
CA LEU A 97 -9.22 -3.35 -4.04
C LEU A 97 -9.15 -4.87 -3.84
N THR A 98 -9.66 -5.60 -4.83
CA THR A 98 -9.71 -7.07 -4.85
C THR A 98 -8.33 -7.69 -5.08
N CYS A 99 -8.15 -8.95 -4.70
CA CYS A 99 -6.95 -9.74 -5.01
C CYS A 99 -7.33 -10.94 -5.86
N ASP A 100 -7.10 -10.82 -7.16
CA ASP A 100 -7.55 -11.74 -8.20
C ASP A 100 -6.42 -12.05 -9.21
N PRO A 101 -5.27 -12.60 -8.74
CA PRO A 101 -4.10 -12.79 -9.58
C PRO A 101 -4.36 -13.82 -10.69
N VAL A 102 -4.03 -13.43 -11.93
CA VAL A 102 -4.20 -14.29 -13.11
C VAL A 102 -3.29 -15.51 -13.01
N GLY A 103 -3.86 -16.69 -13.17
CA GLY A 103 -3.16 -17.97 -13.09
C GLY A 103 -2.58 -18.29 -11.71
N GLY A 104 -2.91 -17.53 -10.66
CA GLY A 104 -2.35 -17.66 -9.31
C GLY A 104 -0.94 -17.07 -9.15
N TYR A 105 -0.43 -16.38 -10.16
CA TYR A 105 0.91 -15.77 -10.12
C TYR A 105 0.85 -14.31 -9.67
N VAL A 106 1.82 -13.92 -8.82
CA VAL A 106 1.99 -12.54 -8.36
C VAL A 106 2.68 -11.71 -9.46
N GLN A 107 2.01 -11.57 -10.61
CA GLN A 107 2.45 -10.84 -11.80
C GLN A 107 1.36 -9.91 -12.31
N VAL A 108 0.23 -10.45 -12.74
CA VAL A 108 -0.90 -9.68 -13.25
C VAL A 108 -2.09 -9.82 -12.29
N PRO A 109 -2.56 -8.72 -11.72
CA PRO A 109 -2.20 -7.30 -11.93
C PRO A 109 -1.14 -6.76 -10.95
N CYS A 110 -0.44 -7.60 -10.20
CA CYS A 110 0.39 -7.19 -9.06
C CYS A 110 1.53 -6.24 -9.45
N ILE A 111 2.20 -6.47 -10.59
CA ILE A 111 3.31 -5.61 -11.04
C ILE A 111 2.80 -4.19 -11.28
N GLU A 112 1.69 -4.03 -11.99
CA GLU A 112 1.11 -2.71 -12.28
C GLU A 112 0.58 -2.04 -11.03
N ARG A 113 -0.08 -2.80 -10.13
CA ARG A 113 -0.56 -2.29 -8.83
C ARG A 113 0.58 -1.77 -7.96
N ASN A 114 1.76 -2.42 -7.96
CA ASN A 114 2.93 -1.90 -7.27
C ASN A 114 3.39 -0.55 -7.85
N GLY A 115 3.46 -0.43 -9.17
CA GLY A 115 3.82 0.82 -9.84
C GLY A 115 2.86 1.96 -9.51
N ILE A 116 1.56 1.72 -9.62
CA ILE A 116 0.54 2.71 -9.29
C ILE A 116 0.52 3.02 -7.78
N GLY A 117 0.72 2.01 -6.92
CA GLY A 117 0.85 2.21 -5.47
C GLY A 117 2.01 3.14 -5.10
N ALA A 118 3.16 3.01 -5.78
CA ALA A 118 4.30 3.90 -5.57
C ALA A 118 3.98 5.36 -5.98
N LEU A 119 3.27 5.56 -7.08
CA LEU A 119 2.81 6.90 -7.50
C LEU A 119 1.82 7.48 -6.51
N ARG A 120 0.84 6.70 -6.06
CA ARG A 120 -0.15 7.13 -5.06
C ARG A 120 0.48 7.46 -3.71
N ALA A 121 1.53 6.76 -3.31
CA ALA A 121 2.26 7.10 -2.08
C ALA A 121 2.84 8.51 -2.12
N ILE A 122 3.40 8.90 -3.27
CA ILE A 122 3.92 10.26 -3.48
C ILE A 122 2.78 11.28 -3.56
N ASP A 123 1.70 10.94 -4.23
CA ASP A 123 0.53 11.80 -4.38
C ASP A 123 -0.14 12.07 -3.01
N SER A 124 -0.33 11.02 -2.20
CA SER A 124 -0.85 11.14 -0.83
C SER A 124 0.03 12.01 0.07
N MET A 125 1.35 11.86 -0.02
CA MET A 125 2.31 12.72 0.68
C MET A 125 2.17 14.18 0.24
N LEU A 126 2.09 14.45 -1.07
CA LEU A 126 1.92 15.80 -1.59
C LEU A 126 0.59 16.41 -1.16
N TYR A 127 -0.49 15.63 -1.21
CA TYR A 127 -1.79 16.06 -0.72
C TYR A 127 -1.72 16.48 0.75
N ALA A 128 -1.18 15.64 1.61
CA ALA A 128 -1.01 15.96 3.03
C ALA A 128 -0.10 17.18 3.24
N LYS A 129 0.98 17.31 2.47
CA LYS A 129 1.92 18.44 2.54
C LYS A 129 1.24 19.79 2.27
N TYR A 130 0.39 19.85 1.26
CA TYR A 130 -0.19 21.12 0.82
C TYR A 130 -1.58 21.41 1.37
N LEU A 131 -2.33 20.38 1.80
CA LEU A 131 -3.73 20.54 2.18
C LEU A 131 -4.03 20.29 3.67
N SER A 132 -3.15 19.64 4.42
CA SER A 132 -3.40 19.33 5.84
C SER A 132 -3.56 20.57 6.74
N HIS A 133 -3.09 21.73 6.31
CA HIS A 133 -3.22 22.99 7.04
C HIS A 133 -4.51 23.77 6.67
N ILE A 134 -5.22 23.36 5.62
CA ILE A 134 -6.44 24.03 5.14
C ILE A 134 -7.68 23.50 5.86
N LYS A 135 -7.68 22.21 6.16
CA LYS A 135 -8.83 21.52 6.76
C LYS A 135 -8.36 20.44 7.73
N ASP A 136 -9.03 20.34 8.87
CA ASP A 136 -8.82 19.22 9.77
C ASP A 136 -9.25 17.91 9.09
N ASN A 137 -8.40 16.88 9.22
CA ASN A 137 -8.72 15.55 8.76
C ASN A 137 -9.80 14.94 9.66
N ILE A 138 -10.93 14.56 9.07
CA ILE A 138 -12.07 13.96 9.79
C ILE A 138 -11.81 12.45 10.02
N VAL A 139 -11.16 11.80 9.06
CA VAL A 139 -10.84 10.38 9.14
C VAL A 139 -9.44 10.22 9.71
N SER A 140 -9.31 9.55 10.86
CA SER A 140 -8.00 9.22 11.42
C SER A 140 -7.42 7.97 10.78
N PHE A 141 -6.11 7.76 10.96
CA PHE A 141 -5.44 6.55 10.51
C PHE A 141 -6.05 5.28 11.16
N ASP A 142 -6.43 5.35 12.43
CA ASP A 142 -7.08 4.21 13.09
C ASP A 142 -8.44 3.90 12.49
N MET A 143 -9.25 4.92 12.19
CA MET A 143 -10.56 4.76 11.53
C MET A 143 -10.44 4.11 10.16
N ILE A 144 -9.46 4.51 9.36
CA ILE A 144 -9.29 3.92 8.02
C ILE A 144 -8.77 2.48 8.09
N VAL A 145 -7.91 2.15 9.05
CA VAL A 145 -7.43 0.77 9.28
C VAL A 145 -8.59 -0.13 9.71
N GLU A 146 -9.45 0.34 10.60
CA GLU A 146 -10.66 -0.39 11.00
C GLU A 146 -11.62 -0.55 9.81
N THR A 147 -11.82 0.49 9.01
CA THR A 147 -12.64 0.45 7.79
C THR A 147 -12.08 -0.57 6.79
N MET A 148 -10.77 -0.59 6.59
CA MET A 148 -10.10 -1.57 5.72
C MET A 148 -10.34 -3.01 6.21
N LYS A 149 -10.25 -3.25 7.51
CA LYS A 149 -10.57 -4.56 8.11
C LYS A 149 -12.01 -4.97 7.83
N TYR A 150 -12.96 -4.09 8.08
CA TYR A 150 -14.39 -4.32 7.82
C TYR A 150 -14.64 -4.60 6.33
N THR A 151 -14.12 -3.76 5.45
CA THR A 151 -14.26 -3.91 4.00
C THR A 151 -13.68 -5.24 3.53
N GLY A 152 -12.50 -5.61 4.01
CA GLY A 152 -11.86 -6.90 3.68
C GLY A 152 -12.72 -8.11 4.03
N GLN A 153 -13.45 -8.06 5.16
CA GLN A 153 -14.38 -9.13 5.53
C GLN A 153 -15.59 -9.22 4.59
N LYS A 154 -15.91 -8.16 3.85
CA LYS A 154 -17.04 -8.09 2.90
C LYS A 154 -16.63 -8.38 1.46
N ILE A 155 -15.36 -8.35 1.12
CA ILE A 155 -14.88 -8.80 -0.19
C ILE A 155 -15.20 -10.29 -0.32
N ALA A 156 -15.85 -10.67 -1.43
CA ALA A 156 -16.19 -12.07 -1.71
C ALA A 156 -14.93 -12.96 -1.76
N MET A 157 -15.07 -14.22 -1.35
CA MET A 157 -13.95 -15.17 -1.24
C MET A 157 -13.20 -15.35 -2.57
N GLU A 158 -13.91 -15.39 -3.67
CA GLU A 158 -13.36 -15.53 -5.01
C GLU A 158 -12.47 -14.35 -5.43
N LEU A 159 -12.57 -13.22 -4.73
CA LEU A 159 -11.79 -11.99 -4.97
C LEU A 159 -10.70 -11.76 -3.91
N ARG A 160 -10.38 -12.78 -3.12
CA ARG A 160 -9.35 -12.74 -2.06
C ARG A 160 -8.23 -13.75 -2.30
N GLU A 161 -7.45 -13.51 -3.37
CA GLU A 161 -6.25 -14.30 -3.72
C GLU A 161 -6.52 -15.79 -4.04
N THR A 162 -7.77 -16.14 -4.32
CA THR A 162 -8.16 -17.51 -4.68
C THR A 162 -8.00 -17.84 -6.16
N SER A 163 -7.86 -16.81 -7.00
CA SER A 163 -7.87 -16.93 -8.46
C SER A 163 -9.12 -17.61 -9.03
N LEU A 164 -10.25 -17.51 -8.32
CA LEU A 164 -11.54 -18.09 -8.71
C LEU A 164 -12.49 -17.08 -9.33
N GLY A 165 -12.15 -15.79 -9.33
CA GLY A 165 -13.00 -14.72 -9.86
C GLY A 165 -12.19 -13.52 -10.32
N GLY A 166 -12.90 -12.47 -10.77
CA GLY A 166 -12.28 -11.23 -11.21
C GLY A 166 -11.41 -11.42 -12.47
N LEU A 167 -10.23 -10.82 -12.48
CA LEU A 167 -9.29 -10.93 -13.59
C LEU A 167 -8.85 -12.37 -13.84
N ALA A 168 -8.72 -13.17 -12.80
CA ALA A 168 -8.31 -14.57 -12.94
C ALA A 168 -9.32 -15.43 -13.72
N GLU A 169 -10.60 -15.07 -13.69
CA GLU A 169 -11.64 -15.74 -14.47
C GLU A 169 -11.72 -15.21 -15.91
N VAL A 170 -11.60 -13.89 -16.07
CA VAL A 170 -11.82 -13.21 -17.37
C VAL A 170 -10.61 -13.30 -18.28
N VAL A 171 -9.39 -13.26 -17.72
CA VAL A 171 -8.16 -13.29 -18.51
C VAL A 171 -7.73 -14.74 -18.78
N PRO A 172 -7.73 -15.20 -20.03
CA PRO A 172 -7.33 -16.56 -20.36
C PRO A 172 -5.82 -16.75 -20.12
N CYS A 173 -5.45 -17.34 -19.00
CA CYS A 173 -4.07 -17.74 -18.73
C CYS A 173 -3.79 -19.11 -19.37
N LYS A 174 -3.14 -19.12 -20.51
CA LYS A 174 -2.59 -20.34 -21.11
C LYS A 174 -1.23 -20.58 -20.44
N LYS A 175 -1.20 -21.47 -19.44
CA LYS A 175 0.00 -22.01 -18.73
C LYS A 175 1.41 -21.44 -19.02
N PRO A 176 2.38 -21.58 -18.12
CA PRO A 176 3.44 -20.63 -17.72
C PRO A 176 4.40 -20.09 -18.78
N GLU A 177 4.17 -20.30 -20.06
CA GLU A 177 4.98 -19.72 -21.13
C GLU A 177 4.48 -18.35 -21.63
N GLY A 178 3.42 -17.79 -21.04
CA GLY A 178 2.79 -16.57 -21.54
C GLY A 178 1.88 -15.78 -20.59
N CYS A 179 1.97 -15.99 -19.29
CA CYS A 179 1.34 -15.11 -18.29
C CYS A 179 2.39 -14.25 -17.60
#